data_cdb72f5fdda6b16c51a985cd89c67c43
#
_entry.id   cdb72f5fdda6b16c51a985cd89c67c43
#
_cell.length_a   1.000
_cell.length_b   1.000
_cell.length_c   1.000
_cell.angle_alpha   90.00
_cell.angle_beta   90.00
_cell.angle_gamma   90.00
#
_symmetry.space_group_name_H-M   'P 1'
#
loop_
_entity.id
_entity.type
_entity.pdbx_description
1 polymer ?
#
loop_
_entity_poly.entity_id
_entity_poly.type
_entity_poly.pdbx_seq_one_letter_code
_entity_poly.pdbx_strand_id
1 'polypeptide(L)'
;RFLLSEHPRLAALCNAERVHRFPPDCPLPDPYDGLLLAHSGELPVHSCMGLPLYSDGQLMGLVTIDSMQPDAFHHISDRTLALIAALSAATLKTALELAKLSLHAHQARQLVEELTQEALLKDGGELIGQSASMQALQHDINLVAGSDYTVLILGESGVGKELVARTVQ
;
A
#
# COMPACT_ATOMS: atom_id res chain seq x y z
N ARG A 1 2.93 13.34 -9.28
CA ARG A 1 2.07 12.69 -10.29
C ARG A 1 2.06 13.61 -11.51
N PHE A 2 2.51 13.12 -12.66
CA PHE A 2 2.49 13.86 -13.91
C PHE A 2 1.12 13.70 -14.58
N LEU A 3 0.58 14.82 -15.07
CA LEU A 3 -0.61 14.80 -15.93
C LEU A 3 -0.11 14.75 -17.38
N LEU A 4 -0.45 13.70 -18.12
CA LEU A 4 0.02 13.53 -19.51
C LEU A 4 -0.38 14.68 -20.43
N SER A 5 -1.49 15.38 -20.13
CA SER A 5 -1.92 16.56 -20.85
C SER A 5 -0.94 17.75 -20.74
N GLU A 6 -0.14 17.78 -19.68
CA GLU A 6 0.84 18.84 -19.40
C GLU A 6 2.26 18.46 -19.88
N HIS A 7 2.47 17.19 -20.26
CA HIS A 7 3.77 16.65 -20.63
C HIS A 7 3.73 15.91 -21.97
N PRO A 8 3.78 16.64 -23.10
CA PRO A 8 3.64 16.05 -24.43
C PRO A 8 4.67 14.97 -24.78
N ARG A 9 5.92 15.09 -24.29
CA ARG A 9 6.93 14.04 -24.48
C ARG A 9 6.53 12.75 -23.77
N LEU A 10 6.06 12.82 -22.51
CA LEU A 10 5.59 11.64 -21.79
C LEU A 10 4.34 11.03 -22.45
N ALA A 11 3.44 11.86 -22.98
CA ALA A 11 2.29 11.38 -23.73
C ALA A 11 2.71 10.64 -25.01
N ALA A 12 3.70 11.14 -25.74
CA ALA A 12 4.26 10.47 -26.91
C ALA A 12 4.87 9.11 -26.55
N LEU A 13 5.59 9.02 -25.43
CA LEU A 13 6.17 7.76 -24.95
C LEU A 13 5.11 6.76 -24.50
N CYS A 14 4.02 7.21 -23.86
CA CYS A 14 2.91 6.35 -23.48
C CYS A 14 2.19 5.72 -24.67
N ASN A 15 2.17 6.44 -25.82
CA ASN A 15 1.57 5.97 -27.06
C ASN A 15 2.54 5.20 -27.94
N ALA A 16 3.82 5.16 -27.62
CA ALA A 16 4.83 4.41 -28.35
C ALA A 16 4.74 2.93 -27.98
N GLU A 17 4.72 2.06 -28.98
CA GLU A 17 4.79 0.60 -28.77
C GLU A 17 6.21 0.10 -28.52
N ARG A 18 7.21 0.92 -28.83
CA ARG A 18 8.64 0.60 -28.79
C ARG A 18 9.44 1.76 -28.25
N VAL A 19 10.73 1.52 -28.11
CA VAL A 19 11.70 2.57 -27.79
C VAL A 19 11.50 3.77 -28.72
N HIS A 20 11.40 4.94 -28.13
CA HIS A 20 11.29 6.20 -28.86
C HIS A 20 12.44 7.12 -28.47
N ARG A 21 13.21 7.56 -29.48
CA ARG A 21 14.27 8.56 -29.31
C ARG A 21 13.76 9.88 -29.84
N PHE A 22 13.89 10.92 -29.04
CA PHE A 22 13.59 12.28 -29.48
C PHE A 22 14.80 12.87 -30.20
N PRO A 23 14.61 13.53 -31.34
CA PRO A 23 15.71 14.22 -32.01
C PRO A 23 16.17 15.41 -31.16
N PRO A 24 17.42 15.89 -31.32
CA PRO A 24 17.98 17.01 -30.56
C PRO A 24 17.20 18.32 -30.69
N ASP A 25 16.53 18.50 -31.84
CA ASP A 25 15.68 19.66 -32.17
C ASP A 25 14.20 19.43 -31.89
N CYS A 26 13.87 18.47 -31.02
CA CYS A 26 12.48 18.17 -30.67
C CYS A 26 11.79 19.40 -30.08
N PRO A 27 10.69 19.90 -30.68
CA PRO A 27 10.01 21.09 -30.22
C PRO A 27 9.15 20.90 -28.96
N LEU A 28 9.03 19.66 -28.51
CA LEU A 28 8.25 19.34 -27.32
C LEU A 28 9.04 19.69 -26.06
N PRO A 29 8.44 20.39 -25.07
CA PRO A 29 9.12 20.76 -23.84
C PRO A 29 9.58 19.52 -23.07
N ASP A 30 10.71 19.63 -22.40
CA ASP A 30 11.22 18.57 -21.55
C ASP A 30 10.41 18.49 -20.24
N PRO A 31 9.92 17.33 -19.84
CA PRO A 31 9.10 17.19 -18.63
C PRO A 31 9.89 17.46 -17.34
N TYR A 32 11.22 17.52 -17.42
CA TYR A 32 12.11 17.74 -16.27
C TYR A 32 12.69 19.15 -16.20
N ASP A 33 12.35 20.03 -17.15
CA ASP A 33 12.73 21.43 -17.13
C ASP A 33 12.30 22.09 -15.80
N GLY A 34 13.23 22.77 -15.15
CA GLY A 34 13.00 23.44 -13.87
C GLY A 34 12.93 22.53 -12.65
N LEU A 35 13.06 21.20 -12.78
CA LEU A 35 13.04 20.25 -11.65
C LEU A 35 14.42 20.02 -11.02
N LEU A 36 15.51 20.36 -11.69
CA LEU A 36 16.86 20.22 -11.12
C LEU A 36 17.19 21.40 -10.19
N LEU A 37 17.46 21.10 -8.94
CA LEU A 37 17.83 22.09 -7.90
C LEU A 37 19.09 22.92 -8.25
N ALA A 38 19.97 22.42 -9.09
CA ALA A 38 21.21 23.07 -9.51
C ALA A 38 21.09 23.88 -10.82
N HIS A 39 19.95 23.84 -11.50
CA HIS A 39 19.72 24.54 -12.76
C HIS A 39 18.36 25.26 -12.72
N SER A 40 18.43 26.57 -12.92
CA SER A 40 17.23 27.38 -13.14
C SER A 40 17.05 27.58 -14.65
N GLY A 41 15.99 27.02 -15.23
CA GLY A 41 15.64 27.17 -16.64
C GLY A 41 15.59 25.85 -17.40
N GLU A 42 15.62 25.95 -18.73
CA GLU A 42 15.64 24.80 -19.63
C GLU A 42 16.93 24.00 -19.43
N LEU A 43 16.77 22.67 -19.34
CA LEU A 43 17.90 21.76 -19.29
C LEU A 43 18.55 21.67 -20.68
N PRO A 44 19.87 21.81 -20.82
CA PRO A 44 20.54 21.60 -22.08
C PRO A 44 20.63 20.09 -22.42
N VAL A 45 19.45 19.44 -22.50
CA VAL A 45 19.35 18.02 -22.90
C VAL A 45 19.44 17.91 -24.41
N HIS A 46 20.46 17.21 -24.89
CA HIS A 46 20.71 17.03 -26.31
C HIS A 46 20.30 15.65 -26.84
N SER A 47 20.07 14.69 -25.96
CA SER A 47 19.55 13.37 -26.30
C SER A 47 18.56 12.91 -25.26
N CYS A 48 17.38 12.54 -25.70
CA CYS A 48 16.33 12.00 -24.85
C CYS A 48 15.74 10.76 -25.49
N MET A 49 15.51 9.71 -24.72
CA MET A 49 14.77 8.53 -25.16
C MET A 49 13.87 7.99 -24.04
N GLY A 50 12.84 7.28 -24.47
CA GLY A 50 11.95 6.59 -23.56
C GLY A 50 11.71 5.15 -23.96
N LEU A 51 11.61 4.30 -22.95
CA LEU A 51 11.28 2.90 -23.07
C LEU A 51 9.94 2.66 -22.38
N PRO A 52 8.86 2.42 -23.12
CA PRO A 52 7.62 2.01 -22.54
C PRO A 52 7.74 0.58 -22.01
N LEU A 53 7.27 0.37 -20.78
CA LEU A 53 7.30 -0.92 -20.09
C LEU A 53 5.93 -1.58 -20.20
N TYR A 54 5.81 -2.54 -21.09
CA TYR A 54 4.57 -3.30 -21.27
C TYR A 54 4.64 -4.66 -20.59
N SER A 55 3.55 -5.06 -19.96
CA SER A 55 3.30 -6.43 -19.50
C SER A 55 1.88 -6.83 -19.86
N ASP A 56 1.72 -8.00 -20.47
CA ASP A 56 0.42 -8.53 -20.92
C ASP A 56 -0.40 -7.53 -21.76
N GLY A 57 0.29 -6.75 -22.61
CA GLY A 57 -0.31 -5.74 -23.47
C GLY A 57 -0.73 -4.44 -22.74
N GLN A 58 -0.46 -4.32 -21.45
CA GLN A 58 -0.74 -3.11 -20.68
C GLN A 58 0.54 -2.33 -20.41
N LEU A 59 0.46 -1.01 -20.52
CA LEU A 59 1.54 -0.11 -20.15
C LEU A 59 1.64 -0.04 -18.62
N MET A 60 2.75 -0.55 -18.08
CA MET A 60 3.05 -0.57 -16.65
C MET A 60 3.77 0.69 -16.18
N GLY A 61 4.54 1.31 -17.05
CA GLY A 61 5.34 2.47 -16.74
C GLY A 61 6.23 2.88 -17.91
N LEU A 62 7.08 3.87 -17.66
CA LEU A 62 8.06 4.40 -18.59
C LEU A 62 9.42 4.46 -17.92
N VAL A 63 10.48 4.20 -18.69
CA VAL A 63 11.84 4.58 -18.33
C VAL A 63 12.26 5.66 -19.31
N THR A 64 12.66 6.83 -18.79
CA THR A 64 13.23 7.92 -19.58
C THR A 64 14.72 8.05 -19.27
N ILE A 65 15.50 8.31 -20.30
CA ILE A 65 16.95 8.47 -20.19
C ILE A 65 17.33 9.71 -20.98
N ASP A 66 18.02 10.62 -20.31
CA ASP A 66 18.43 11.91 -20.87
C ASP A 66 19.94 12.06 -20.80
N SER A 67 20.51 12.76 -21.77
CA SER A 67 21.96 13.07 -21.84
C SER A 67 22.16 14.47 -22.35
N MET A 68 23.16 15.13 -21.77
CA MET A 68 23.65 16.44 -22.24
C MET A 68 24.57 16.32 -23.46
N GLN A 69 24.91 15.09 -23.86
CA GLN A 69 25.71 14.86 -25.06
C GLN A 69 24.78 14.54 -26.23
N PRO A 70 24.96 15.18 -27.39
CA PRO A 70 24.19 14.82 -28.59
C PRO A 70 24.51 13.38 -29.00
N ASP A 71 23.50 12.71 -29.54
CA ASP A 71 23.60 11.33 -30.06
C ASP A 71 24.10 10.27 -29.06
N ALA A 72 23.99 10.56 -27.75
CA ALA A 72 24.50 9.69 -26.69
C ALA A 72 23.99 8.24 -26.78
N PHE A 73 22.79 8.04 -27.31
CA PHE A 73 22.12 6.72 -27.37
C PHE A 73 22.10 6.10 -28.77
N HIS A 74 22.76 6.73 -29.74
CA HIS A 74 22.68 6.29 -31.15
C HIS A 74 23.33 4.93 -31.38
N HIS A 75 24.36 4.60 -30.61
CA HIS A 75 25.09 3.34 -30.72
C HIS A 75 24.39 2.15 -30.04
N ILE A 76 23.32 2.39 -29.25
CA ILE A 76 22.60 1.33 -28.56
C ILE A 76 21.51 0.78 -29.48
N SER A 77 21.58 -0.54 -29.78
CA SER A 77 20.60 -1.15 -30.66
C SER A 77 19.19 -1.20 -30.05
N ASP A 78 18.15 -1.08 -30.86
CA ASP A 78 16.77 -1.21 -30.43
C ASP A 78 16.49 -2.57 -29.79
N ARG A 79 17.18 -3.63 -30.25
CA ARG A 79 17.09 -4.96 -29.66
C ARG A 79 17.56 -4.95 -28.20
N THR A 80 18.69 -4.29 -27.92
CA THR A 80 19.21 -4.15 -26.55
C THR A 80 18.24 -3.40 -25.66
N LEU A 81 17.71 -2.28 -26.17
CA LEU A 81 16.74 -1.47 -25.42
C LEU A 81 15.42 -2.20 -25.20
N ALA A 82 14.96 -2.98 -26.17
CA ALA A 82 13.76 -3.82 -26.02
C ALA A 82 13.96 -4.90 -24.94
N LEU A 83 15.15 -5.51 -24.85
CA LEU A 83 15.46 -6.45 -23.76
C LEU A 83 15.48 -5.76 -22.40
N ILE A 84 16.07 -4.58 -22.31
CA ILE A 84 16.07 -3.78 -21.08
C ILE A 84 14.63 -3.44 -20.68
N ALA A 85 13.81 -2.98 -21.61
CA ALA A 85 12.41 -2.67 -21.37
C ALA A 85 11.62 -3.90 -20.85
N ALA A 86 11.80 -5.06 -21.49
CA ALA A 86 11.14 -6.30 -21.10
C ALA A 86 11.55 -6.76 -19.69
N LEU A 87 12.85 -6.72 -19.36
CA LEU A 87 13.35 -7.07 -18.02
C LEU A 87 12.86 -6.08 -16.97
N SER A 88 12.87 -4.78 -17.29
CA SER A 88 12.37 -3.74 -16.40
C SER A 88 10.88 -3.89 -16.14
N ALA A 89 10.08 -4.19 -17.17
CA ALA A 89 8.65 -4.45 -17.05
C ALA A 89 8.36 -5.66 -16.16
N ALA A 90 9.09 -6.77 -16.37
CA ALA A 90 8.94 -7.97 -15.54
C ALA A 90 9.29 -7.70 -14.06
N THR A 91 10.39 -6.99 -13.83
CA THR A 91 10.82 -6.62 -12.47
C THR A 91 9.80 -5.70 -11.80
N LEU A 92 9.31 -4.69 -12.51
CA LEU A 92 8.28 -3.77 -12.00
C LEU A 92 6.99 -4.51 -11.66
N LYS A 93 6.53 -5.42 -12.54
CA LYS A 93 5.35 -6.26 -12.27
C LYS A 93 5.53 -7.07 -10.99
N THR A 94 6.66 -7.78 -10.87
CA THR A 94 6.95 -8.58 -9.67
C THR A 94 6.97 -7.72 -8.40
N ALA A 95 7.59 -6.54 -8.45
CA ALA A 95 7.64 -5.63 -7.32
C ALA A 95 6.24 -5.14 -6.90
N LEU A 96 5.38 -4.82 -7.87
CA LEU A 96 4.00 -4.40 -7.61
C LEU A 96 3.15 -5.54 -7.03
N GLU A 97 3.31 -6.75 -7.52
CA GLU A 97 2.63 -7.94 -6.99
C GLU A 97 3.07 -8.26 -5.55
N LEU A 98 4.37 -8.20 -5.27
CA LEU A 98 4.90 -8.37 -3.91
C LEU A 98 4.37 -7.29 -2.95
N ALA A 99 4.31 -6.03 -3.40
CA ALA A 99 3.75 -4.95 -2.59
C ALA A 99 2.26 -5.19 -2.26
N LYS A 100 1.46 -5.65 -3.22
CA LYS A 100 0.06 -6.03 -2.99
C LYS A 100 -0.07 -7.17 -1.99
N LEU A 101 0.72 -8.25 -2.16
CA LEU A 101 0.70 -9.40 -1.26
C LEU A 101 1.09 -9.00 0.17
N SER A 102 2.12 -8.16 0.32
CA SER A 102 2.53 -7.64 1.61
C SER A 102 1.42 -6.84 2.30
N LEU A 103 0.72 -5.97 1.55
CA LEU A 103 -0.41 -5.21 2.08
C LEU A 103 -1.56 -6.14 2.53
N HIS A 104 -1.94 -7.11 1.71
CA HIS A 104 -2.99 -8.08 2.07
C HIS A 104 -2.61 -8.92 3.29
N ALA A 105 -1.34 -9.35 3.38
CA ALA A 105 -0.86 -10.10 4.54
C ALA A 105 -0.91 -9.27 5.83
N HIS A 106 -0.60 -7.96 5.73
CA HIS A 106 -0.70 -7.05 6.88
C HIS A 106 -2.16 -6.86 7.32
N GLN A 107 -3.06 -6.61 6.40
CA GLN A 107 -4.50 -6.48 6.68
C GLN A 107 -5.09 -7.76 7.29
N ALA A 108 -4.71 -8.93 6.75
CA ALA A 108 -5.17 -10.21 7.29
C ALA A 108 -4.68 -10.44 8.75
N ARG A 109 -3.42 -10.06 9.06
CA ARG A 109 -2.91 -10.15 10.42
C ARG A 109 -3.67 -9.23 11.38
N GLN A 110 -3.91 -7.98 11.00
CA GLN A 110 -4.68 -7.06 11.81
C GLN A 110 -6.09 -7.61 12.10
N LEU A 111 -6.76 -8.14 11.08
CA LEU A 111 -8.09 -8.73 11.27
C LEU A 111 -8.07 -9.93 12.22
N VAL A 112 -7.06 -10.81 12.11
CA VAL A 112 -6.88 -11.94 13.03
C VAL A 112 -6.65 -11.45 14.47
N GLU A 113 -5.83 -10.42 14.66
CA GLU A 113 -5.60 -9.83 15.99
C GLU A 113 -6.89 -9.25 16.57
N GLU A 114 -7.67 -8.50 15.78
CA GLU A 114 -8.95 -7.93 16.19
C GLU A 114 -9.96 -9.03 16.57
N LEU A 115 -10.13 -10.05 15.71
CA LEU A 115 -11.03 -11.18 15.99
C LEU A 115 -10.58 -12.01 17.20
N THR A 116 -9.27 -12.18 17.39
CA THR A 116 -8.74 -12.88 18.55
C THR A 116 -9.02 -12.09 19.84
N GLN A 117 -8.82 -10.77 19.81
CA GLN A 117 -9.17 -9.93 20.95
C GLN A 117 -10.69 -9.96 21.24
N GLU A 118 -11.51 -9.86 20.20
CA GLU A 118 -12.97 -9.94 20.33
C GLU A 118 -13.41 -11.30 20.90
N ALA A 119 -12.83 -12.41 20.43
CA ALA A 119 -13.08 -13.74 20.95
C ALA A 119 -12.67 -13.87 22.42
N LEU A 120 -11.46 -13.38 22.78
CA LEU A 120 -11.00 -13.35 24.17
C LEU A 120 -11.88 -12.47 25.06
N LEU A 121 -12.47 -11.41 24.51
CA LEU A 121 -13.41 -10.56 25.22
C LEU A 121 -14.79 -11.23 25.36
N LYS A 122 -15.23 -12.02 24.38
CA LYS A 122 -16.48 -12.80 24.43
C LYS A 122 -16.34 -14.06 25.30
N ASP A 123 -15.18 -14.72 25.24
CA ASP A 123 -14.79 -15.84 26.12
C ASP A 123 -14.31 -15.37 27.50
N GLY A 124 -14.76 -14.23 27.95
CA GLY A 124 -14.47 -13.66 29.27
C GLY A 124 -14.85 -14.59 30.42
N GLY A 125 -14.30 -15.80 30.38
CA GLY A 125 -14.31 -16.88 31.36
C GLY A 125 -15.67 -17.09 32.02
N GLU A 126 -16.26 -18.26 31.96
CA GLU A 126 -17.39 -18.63 32.83
C GLU A 126 -17.00 -18.36 34.29
N LEU A 127 -17.89 -17.75 35.05
CA LEU A 127 -17.76 -17.65 36.50
C LEU A 127 -17.74 -19.07 37.09
N ILE A 128 -16.55 -19.64 37.22
CA ILE A 128 -16.34 -21.00 37.69
C ILE A 128 -16.08 -20.96 39.19
N GLY A 129 -16.91 -21.62 39.97
CA GLY A 129 -16.68 -21.78 41.38
C GLY A 129 -17.83 -22.52 42.10
N GLN A 130 -17.47 -23.40 43.03
CA GLN A 130 -18.44 -24.22 43.79
C GLN A 130 -18.52 -23.77 45.26
N SER A 131 -17.83 -22.70 45.66
CA SER A 131 -17.94 -22.15 47.00
C SER A 131 -19.33 -21.54 47.23
N ALA A 132 -19.79 -21.54 48.48
CA ALA A 132 -21.08 -20.94 48.84
C ALA A 132 -21.18 -19.45 48.45
N SER A 133 -20.06 -18.71 48.53
CA SER A 133 -19.98 -17.32 48.12
C SER A 133 -20.10 -17.17 46.58
N MET A 134 -19.54 -18.07 45.78
CA MET A 134 -19.64 -18.03 44.33
C MET A 134 -21.01 -18.43 43.83
N GLN A 135 -21.66 -19.40 44.49
CA GLN A 135 -23.04 -19.75 44.19
C GLN A 135 -24.02 -18.63 44.53
N ALA A 136 -23.82 -17.91 45.66
CA ALA A 136 -24.59 -16.71 45.96
C ALA A 136 -24.40 -15.62 44.90
N LEU A 137 -23.16 -15.35 44.48
CA LEU A 137 -22.85 -14.38 43.42
C LEU A 137 -23.52 -14.76 42.09
N GLN A 138 -23.50 -16.03 41.70
CA GLN A 138 -24.20 -16.50 40.50
C GLN A 138 -25.71 -16.35 40.58
N HIS A 139 -26.27 -16.57 41.75
CA HIS A 139 -27.70 -16.34 42.03
C HIS A 139 -28.06 -14.86 41.88
N ASP A 140 -27.27 -13.97 42.47
CA ASP A 140 -27.48 -12.51 42.41
C ASP A 140 -27.35 -12.00 40.98
N ILE A 141 -26.36 -12.49 40.19
CA ILE A 141 -26.21 -12.17 38.77
C ILE A 141 -27.47 -12.57 38.00
N ASN A 142 -27.95 -13.79 38.18
CA ASN A 142 -29.15 -14.27 37.47
C ASN A 142 -30.41 -13.47 37.84
N LEU A 143 -30.48 -12.96 39.07
CA LEU A 143 -31.59 -12.14 39.51
C LEU A 143 -31.63 -10.76 38.83
N VAL A 144 -30.47 -10.16 38.58
CA VAL A 144 -30.33 -8.81 37.98
C VAL A 144 -30.16 -8.78 36.46
N ALA A 145 -29.65 -9.84 35.87
CA ALA A 145 -29.40 -9.93 34.43
C ALA A 145 -30.64 -9.74 33.53
N GLY A 146 -31.84 -9.94 34.05
CA GLY A 146 -33.08 -9.71 33.31
C GLY A 146 -33.79 -8.39 33.67
N SER A 147 -33.15 -7.48 34.41
CA SER A 147 -33.72 -6.23 34.86
C SER A 147 -33.05 -4.98 34.30
N ASP A 148 -33.79 -3.88 34.20
CA ASP A 148 -33.25 -2.56 33.79
C ASP A 148 -32.62 -1.79 34.99
N TYR A 149 -32.25 -2.46 36.07
CA TYR A 149 -31.68 -1.81 37.24
C TYR A 149 -30.19 -1.53 37.06
N THR A 150 -29.76 -0.40 37.64
CA THR A 150 -28.31 -0.11 37.73
C THR A 150 -27.68 -1.00 38.80
N VAL A 151 -26.69 -1.79 38.43
CA VAL A 151 -25.97 -2.72 39.31
C VAL A 151 -24.63 -2.13 39.71
N LEU A 152 -24.33 -2.09 41.01
CA LEU A 152 -23.03 -1.69 41.54
C LEU A 152 -22.25 -2.92 42.01
N ILE A 153 -21.08 -3.17 41.37
CA ILE A 153 -20.19 -4.30 41.67
C ILE A 153 -19.06 -3.80 42.57
N LEU A 154 -18.99 -4.30 43.80
CA LEU A 154 -17.96 -3.95 44.80
C LEU A 154 -17.01 -5.13 45.04
N GLY A 155 -15.74 -4.84 45.26
CA GLY A 155 -14.72 -5.81 45.60
C GLY A 155 -13.31 -5.25 45.46
N GLU A 156 -12.31 -5.98 45.97
CA GLU A 156 -10.90 -5.62 45.90
C GLU A 156 -10.37 -5.57 44.44
N SER A 157 -9.23 -4.93 44.24
CA SER A 157 -8.60 -4.91 42.89
C SER A 157 -8.17 -6.31 42.50
N GLY A 158 -8.43 -6.72 41.24
CA GLY A 158 -8.02 -8.01 40.68
C GLY A 158 -8.94 -9.20 40.98
N VAL A 159 -10.07 -9.04 41.74
CA VAL A 159 -11.00 -10.15 42.08
C VAL A 159 -11.96 -10.56 40.96
N GLY A 160 -11.85 -10.01 39.77
CA GLY A 160 -12.69 -10.43 38.62
C GLY A 160 -14.00 -9.63 38.49
N LYS A 161 -14.11 -8.40 39.02
CA LYS A 161 -15.29 -7.55 38.85
C LYS A 161 -15.71 -7.33 37.39
N GLU A 162 -14.75 -7.27 36.47
CA GLU A 162 -14.98 -7.10 35.05
C GLU A 162 -15.69 -8.33 34.46
N LEU A 163 -15.32 -9.54 34.90
CA LEU A 163 -15.98 -10.78 34.50
C LEU A 163 -17.45 -10.80 34.97
N VAL A 164 -17.71 -10.39 36.20
CA VAL A 164 -19.07 -10.26 36.74
C VAL A 164 -19.88 -9.25 35.93
N ALA A 165 -19.30 -8.08 35.61
CA ALA A 165 -19.98 -7.06 34.83
C ALA A 165 -20.38 -7.54 33.42
N ARG A 166 -19.55 -8.36 32.79
CA ARG A 166 -19.84 -8.96 31.49
C ARG A 166 -20.91 -10.07 31.57
N THR A 167 -20.94 -10.82 32.66
CA THR A 167 -21.94 -11.89 32.84
C THR A 167 -23.34 -11.35 33.12
N VAL A 168 -23.45 -10.10 33.60
CA VAL A 168 -24.75 -9.42 33.89
C VAL A 168 -25.36 -8.83 32.60
N GLN A 169 -24.57 -8.57 31.55
CA GLN A 169 -25.03 -8.10 30.23
C GLN A 169 -25.68 -9.20 29.41
#